data_6266f686f37a5d391d9388c346b35213
#
_entry.id   6266f686f37a5d391d9388c346b35213
#
_cell.length_a   1.000
_cell.length_b   1.000
_cell.length_c   1.000
_cell.angle_alpha   90.00
_cell.angle_beta   90.00
_cell.angle_gamma   90.00
#
_symmetry.space_group_name_H-M   'P 1'
#
loop_
_entity.id
_entity.type
_entity.pdbx_description
1 polymer ?
#
loop_
_entity_poly.entity_id
_entity_poly.type
_entity_poly.pdbx_seq_one_letter_code
_entity_poly.pdbx_strand_id
1 'polypeptide(L)'
;MRTVRLGRHFDGVFVHDAVCYMTTEVDLRMAIETAFVHCRPGGVALFAPDHVRENFRPSTDHGGHDGATGSLRYLEWTWDPDPDDSTYLVDYAYLLRSPDGTTRAEHDQHVEGLFSRALWLRLFSEVGFVARAVPFDHSELEPGSYEVFVARRPAAD
;
A
#
# COMPACT_ATOMS: atom_id res chain seq x y z
N MET A 1 8.19 8.07 -4.41
CA MET A 1 6.85 8.05 -5.01
C MET A 1 6.27 9.45 -5.20
N ARG A 2 6.24 10.34 -4.19
CA ARG A 2 5.58 11.66 -4.23
C ARG A 2 6.08 12.64 -5.30
N THR A 3 7.35 12.60 -5.68
CA THR A 3 8.00 13.64 -6.50
C THR A 3 8.67 13.12 -7.77
N VAL A 4 8.50 11.85 -8.09
CA VAL A 4 9.08 11.25 -9.31
C VAL A 4 8.50 11.91 -10.57
N ARG A 5 9.36 12.27 -11.50
CA ARG A 5 9.00 12.83 -12.82
C ARG A 5 9.92 12.22 -13.87
N LEU A 6 9.40 11.24 -14.61
CA LEU A 6 10.17 10.46 -15.60
C LEU A 6 10.20 11.11 -16.97
N GLY A 7 9.43 12.18 -17.20
CA GLY A 7 9.34 12.87 -18.49
C GLY A 7 8.67 12.06 -19.60
N ARG A 8 7.92 11.00 -19.27
CA ARG A 8 7.19 10.14 -20.22
C ARG A 8 5.86 9.66 -19.64
N HIS A 9 4.97 9.21 -20.51
CA HIS A 9 3.65 8.69 -20.14
C HIS A 9 3.56 7.19 -20.42
N PHE A 10 2.64 6.53 -19.71
CA PHE A 10 2.38 5.10 -19.78
C PHE A 10 0.88 4.84 -19.98
N ASP A 11 0.53 3.72 -20.57
CA ASP A 11 -0.86 3.25 -20.69
C ASP A 11 -1.44 2.86 -19.34
N GLY A 12 -0.60 2.30 -18.47
CA GLY A 12 -0.93 1.90 -17.11
C GLY A 12 0.11 2.35 -16.09
N VAL A 13 -0.35 2.74 -14.91
CA VAL A 13 0.48 3.02 -13.74
C VAL A 13 0.00 2.10 -12.61
N PHE A 14 0.91 1.33 -12.04
CA PHE A 14 0.60 0.45 -10.91
C PHE A 14 1.31 0.95 -9.66
N VAL A 15 0.54 1.10 -8.59
CA VAL A 15 1.01 1.54 -7.26
C VAL A 15 0.47 0.54 -6.25
N HIS A 16 1.37 -0.23 -5.67
CA HIS A 16 1.06 -1.31 -4.74
C HIS A 16 1.93 -1.16 -3.48
N ASP A 17 1.46 -1.67 -2.35
CA ASP A 17 2.21 -1.76 -1.10
C ASP A 17 2.81 -0.39 -0.67
N ALA A 18 3.88 0.06 -1.29
CA ALA A 18 4.57 1.30 -0.94
C ALA A 18 3.70 2.57 -0.81
N VAL A 19 2.45 2.55 -1.26
CA VAL A 19 1.49 3.65 -1.04
C VAL A 19 1.04 3.72 0.42
N CYS A 20 1.13 2.63 1.17
CA CYS A 20 0.80 2.59 2.59
C CYS A 20 1.69 3.50 3.42
N TYR A 21 2.92 3.78 2.96
CA TYR A 21 3.81 4.77 3.60
C TYR A 21 3.43 6.24 3.36
N MET A 22 2.32 6.51 2.71
CA MET A 22 1.73 7.85 2.64
C MET A 22 0.87 8.05 3.90
N THR A 23 1.42 8.61 4.96
CA THR A 23 0.77 8.73 6.27
C THR A 23 -0.05 10.01 6.45
N THR A 24 -0.02 10.90 5.46
CA THR A 24 -0.82 12.12 5.44
C THR A 24 -1.62 12.25 4.16
N GLU A 25 -2.76 12.96 4.23
CA GLU A 25 -3.57 13.28 3.04
C GLU A 25 -2.74 13.99 1.96
N VAL A 26 -1.83 14.87 2.36
CA VAL A 26 -0.94 15.61 1.44
C VAL A 26 -0.02 14.64 0.70
N ASP A 27 0.60 13.69 1.41
CA ASP A 27 1.48 12.70 0.81
C ASP A 27 0.74 11.77 -0.15
N LEU A 28 -0.46 11.32 0.25
CA LEU A 28 -1.30 10.50 -0.59
C LEU A 28 -1.72 11.24 -1.87
N ARG A 29 -2.13 12.50 -1.76
CA ARG A 29 -2.42 13.38 -2.91
C ARG A 29 -1.22 13.46 -3.86
N MET A 30 -0.02 13.71 -3.34
CA MET A 30 1.20 13.79 -4.15
C MET A 30 1.53 12.49 -4.87
N ALA A 31 1.26 11.33 -4.25
CA ALA A 31 1.41 10.02 -4.88
C ALA A 31 0.41 9.84 -6.04
N ILE A 32 -0.85 10.23 -5.84
CA ILE A 32 -1.90 10.21 -6.88
C ILE A 32 -1.56 11.17 -8.02
N GLU A 33 -1.10 12.38 -7.72
CA GLU A 33 -0.63 13.35 -8.74
C GLU A 33 0.54 12.80 -9.55
N THR A 34 1.46 12.10 -8.90
CA THR A 34 2.57 11.44 -9.59
C THR A 34 2.08 10.39 -10.56
N ALA A 35 1.11 9.56 -10.18
CA ALA A 35 0.49 8.61 -11.08
C ALA A 35 -0.24 9.32 -12.24
N PHE A 36 -0.95 10.40 -11.94
CA PHE A 36 -1.70 11.17 -12.95
C PHE A 36 -0.79 11.73 -14.04
N VAL A 37 0.32 12.37 -13.66
CA VAL A 37 1.25 12.98 -14.65
C VAL A 37 1.99 11.95 -15.48
N HIS A 38 2.09 10.69 -15.01
CA HIS A 38 2.71 9.60 -15.75
C HIS A 38 1.70 8.74 -16.53
N CYS A 39 0.42 8.84 -16.24
CA CYS A 39 -0.64 8.15 -16.98
C CYS A 39 -1.01 8.98 -18.22
N ARG A 40 -1.01 8.39 -19.41
CA ARG A 40 -1.46 9.12 -20.63
C ARG A 40 -2.95 9.44 -20.56
N PRO A 41 -3.46 10.45 -21.28
CA PRO A 41 -4.90 10.63 -21.48
C PRO A 41 -5.54 9.31 -21.96
N GLY A 42 -6.66 8.91 -21.36
CA GLY A 42 -7.32 7.63 -21.60
C GLY A 42 -6.69 6.42 -20.93
N GLY A 43 -5.51 6.56 -20.30
CA GLY A 43 -4.83 5.50 -19.55
C GLY A 43 -5.44 5.25 -18.17
N VAL A 44 -4.92 4.23 -17.48
CA VAL A 44 -5.45 3.75 -16.19
C VAL A 44 -4.35 3.69 -15.15
N ALA A 45 -4.63 4.14 -13.93
CA ALA A 45 -3.83 3.86 -12.74
C ALA A 45 -4.56 2.85 -11.84
N LEU A 46 -3.82 1.89 -11.31
CA LEU A 46 -4.28 0.93 -10.31
C LEU A 46 -3.53 1.18 -9.01
N PHE A 47 -4.27 1.41 -7.93
CA PHE A 47 -3.73 1.54 -6.59
C PHE A 47 -4.24 0.39 -5.73
N ALA A 48 -3.33 -0.28 -5.07
CA ALA A 48 -3.60 -1.41 -4.18
C ALA A 48 -2.96 -1.16 -2.81
N PRO A 49 -3.61 -0.37 -1.92
CA PRO A 49 -3.17 -0.24 -0.54
C PRO A 49 -3.48 -1.54 0.21
N ASP A 50 -2.73 -1.85 1.26
CA ASP A 50 -2.99 -3.05 2.07
C ASP A 50 -4.30 -2.91 2.84
N HIS A 51 -4.60 -1.72 3.31
CA HIS A 51 -5.83 -1.44 4.04
C HIS A 51 -6.48 -0.12 3.62
N VAL A 52 -7.80 -0.09 3.71
CA VAL A 52 -8.58 1.12 3.88
C VAL A 52 -9.27 1.07 5.24
N ARG A 53 -9.68 2.21 5.77
CA ARG A 53 -10.31 2.27 7.11
C ARG A 53 -11.51 1.32 7.26
N GLU A 54 -12.27 1.13 6.19
CA GLU A 54 -13.49 0.31 6.21
C GLU A 54 -13.22 -1.20 6.34
N ASN A 55 -12.07 -1.68 5.86
CA ASN A 55 -11.73 -3.11 5.90
C ASN A 55 -10.60 -3.43 6.91
N PHE A 56 -9.97 -2.42 7.51
CA PHE A 56 -8.91 -2.63 8.49
C PHE A 56 -9.39 -3.50 9.66
N ARG A 57 -8.58 -4.48 10.01
CA ARG A 57 -8.72 -5.30 11.23
C ARG A 57 -7.33 -5.60 11.76
N PRO A 58 -7.11 -5.43 13.08
CA PRO A 58 -5.86 -5.89 13.69
C PRO A 58 -5.64 -7.38 13.39
N SER A 59 -4.40 -7.71 13.05
CA SER A 59 -4.04 -9.08 12.65
C SER A 59 -2.64 -9.45 13.10
N THR A 60 -2.35 -10.74 13.05
CA THR A 60 -1.02 -11.28 13.25
C THR A 60 -0.75 -12.28 12.14
N ASP A 61 0.41 -12.14 11.50
CA ASP A 61 0.89 -13.07 10.49
C ASP A 61 2.32 -13.51 10.80
N HIS A 62 2.81 -14.53 10.11
CA HIS A 62 4.17 -15.03 10.29
C HIS A 62 4.65 -15.69 9.01
N GLY A 63 5.96 -15.70 8.86
CA GLY A 63 6.55 -16.34 7.69
C GLY A 63 8.03 -16.56 7.85
N GLY A 64 8.66 -16.89 6.74
CA GLY A 64 10.10 -17.05 6.74
C GLY A 64 10.64 -17.65 5.46
N HIS A 65 11.97 -17.56 5.35
CA HIS A 65 12.72 -18.07 4.20
C HIS A 65 14.03 -18.68 4.66
N ASP A 66 14.43 -19.78 4.01
CA ASP A 66 15.74 -20.40 4.19
C ASP A 66 16.56 -20.18 2.90
N GLY A 67 17.67 -19.46 3.06
CA GLY A 67 18.59 -19.14 1.97
C GLY A 67 19.99 -19.73 2.20
N ALA A 68 20.83 -19.70 1.17
CA ALA A 68 22.20 -20.21 1.24
C ALA A 68 23.09 -19.44 2.24
N THR A 69 22.77 -18.17 2.52
CA THR A 69 23.57 -17.28 3.37
C THR A 69 22.93 -17.02 4.74
N GLY A 70 21.81 -17.68 5.05
CA GLY A 70 21.10 -17.52 6.31
C GLY A 70 19.62 -17.82 6.18
N SER A 71 18.95 -17.81 7.30
CA SER A 71 17.50 -18.05 7.39
C SER A 71 16.83 -16.94 8.18
N LEU A 72 15.57 -16.68 7.83
CA LEU A 72 14.71 -15.69 8.49
C LEU A 72 13.40 -16.34 8.92
N ARG A 73 12.92 -15.99 10.09
CA ARG A 73 11.52 -16.15 10.50
C ARG A 73 11.04 -14.81 11.03
N TYR A 74 9.77 -14.50 10.79
CA TYR A 74 9.17 -13.27 11.32
C TYR A 74 7.78 -13.53 11.88
N LEU A 75 7.43 -12.71 12.85
CA LEU A 75 6.09 -12.43 13.30
C LEU A 75 5.77 -10.99 12.91
N GLU A 76 4.63 -10.79 12.29
CA GLU A 76 4.05 -9.49 11.97
C GLU A 76 2.82 -9.26 12.86
N TRP A 77 2.72 -8.07 13.42
CA TRP A 77 1.56 -7.66 14.20
C TRP A 77 1.08 -6.30 13.71
N THR A 78 -0.07 -6.30 13.06
CA THR A 78 -0.75 -5.11 12.55
C THR A 78 -1.82 -4.66 13.54
N TRP A 79 -1.77 -3.41 13.96
CA TRP A 79 -2.68 -2.85 14.94
C TRP A 79 -2.79 -1.33 14.83
N ASP A 80 -3.88 -0.75 15.37
CA ASP A 80 -4.17 0.67 15.34
C ASP A 80 -4.28 1.19 16.78
N PRO A 81 -3.32 2.02 17.25
CA PRO A 81 -3.33 2.58 18.60
C PRO A 81 -4.30 3.75 18.77
N ASP A 82 -4.67 4.44 17.68
CA ASP A 82 -5.54 5.62 17.70
C ASP A 82 -6.46 5.65 16.46
N PRO A 83 -7.67 5.06 16.56
CA PRO A 83 -8.58 4.98 15.44
C PRO A 83 -9.09 6.35 14.93
N ASP A 84 -8.79 7.43 15.62
CA ASP A 84 -9.18 8.79 15.23
C ASP A 84 -8.15 9.46 14.31
N ASP A 85 -6.92 8.91 14.24
CA ASP A 85 -5.90 9.42 13.31
C ASP A 85 -5.96 8.73 11.94
N SER A 86 -4.98 8.94 11.08
CA SER A 86 -4.93 8.39 9.72
C SER A 86 -3.81 7.37 9.52
N THR A 87 -3.40 6.70 10.60
CA THR A 87 -2.28 5.76 10.56
C THR A 87 -2.60 4.47 11.30
N TYR A 88 -1.82 3.43 11.02
CA TYR A 88 -1.75 2.21 11.80
C TYR A 88 -0.29 1.76 11.91
N LEU A 89 -0.02 0.83 12.79
CA LEU A 89 1.31 0.30 13.05
C LEU A 89 1.43 -1.15 12.59
N VAL A 90 2.61 -1.47 12.05
CA VAL A 90 3.01 -2.85 11.78
C VAL A 90 4.33 -3.11 12.51
N ASP A 91 4.28 -3.94 13.54
CA ASP A 91 5.44 -4.38 14.28
C ASP A 91 5.95 -5.71 13.73
N TYR A 92 7.24 -5.79 13.45
CA TYR A 92 7.92 -7.02 13.03
C TYR A 92 8.90 -7.50 14.09
N ALA A 93 8.78 -8.76 14.48
CA ALA A 93 9.80 -9.47 15.24
C ALA A 93 10.49 -10.48 14.33
N TYR A 94 11.75 -10.23 14.02
CA TYR A 94 12.56 -11.10 13.18
C TYR A 94 13.47 -12.01 14.00
N LEU A 95 13.53 -13.29 13.63
CA LEU A 95 14.55 -14.22 14.07
C LEU A 95 15.45 -14.57 12.89
N LEU A 96 16.70 -14.11 12.94
CA LEU A 96 17.69 -14.26 11.90
C LEU A 96 18.70 -15.32 12.31
N ARG A 97 18.98 -16.30 11.45
CA ARG A 97 20.00 -17.34 11.69
C ARG A 97 21.07 -17.27 10.61
N SER A 98 22.31 -17.08 11.06
CA SER A 98 23.51 -17.07 10.22
C SER A 98 23.93 -18.51 9.83
N PRO A 99 24.80 -18.69 8.79
CA PRO A 99 25.27 -20.01 8.39
C PRO A 99 26.04 -20.78 9.46
N ASP A 100 26.66 -20.08 10.42
CA ASP A 100 27.37 -20.68 11.57
C ASP A 100 26.42 -21.16 12.67
N GLY A 101 25.10 -21.01 12.48
CA GLY A 101 24.08 -21.40 13.45
C GLY A 101 23.75 -20.33 14.49
N THR A 102 24.48 -19.22 14.51
CA THR A 102 24.16 -18.10 15.42
C THR A 102 22.81 -17.49 15.08
N THR A 103 21.97 -17.27 16.09
CA THR A 103 20.69 -16.61 15.95
C THR A 103 20.65 -15.27 16.66
N ARG A 104 19.93 -14.32 16.09
CA ARG A 104 19.63 -13.01 16.69
C ARG A 104 18.19 -12.61 16.43
N ALA A 105 17.62 -11.83 17.33
CA ALA A 105 16.29 -11.24 17.17
C ALA A 105 16.44 -9.75 16.86
N GLU A 106 15.61 -9.26 15.95
CA GLU A 106 15.51 -7.86 15.60
C GLU A 106 14.04 -7.43 15.65
N HIS A 107 13.80 -6.18 15.94
CA HIS A 107 12.49 -5.57 15.89
C HIS A 107 12.51 -4.41 14.92
N ASP A 108 11.46 -4.27 14.12
CA ASP A 108 11.21 -3.12 13.26
C ASP A 108 9.76 -2.69 13.40
N GLN A 109 9.48 -1.41 13.20
CA GLN A 109 8.12 -0.87 13.25
C GLN A 109 7.89 0.05 12.07
N HIS A 110 6.81 -0.20 11.35
CA HIS A 110 6.34 0.64 10.26
C HIS A 110 5.12 1.43 10.71
N VAL A 111 5.04 2.69 10.27
CA VAL A 111 3.86 3.54 10.38
C VAL A 111 3.27 3.69 9.01
N GLU A 112 2.02 3.30 8.85
CA GLU A 112 1.35 3.24 7.56
C GLU A 112 0.05 4.03 7.56
N GLY A 113 -0.35 4.52 6.39
CA GLY A 113 -1.52 5.36 6.21
C GLY A 113 -2.81 4.55 6.17
N LEU A 114 -3.80 4.96 6.96
CA LEU A 114 -5.12 4.35 7.05
C LEU A 114 -6.20 5.36 6.67
N PHE A 115 -6.52 5.43 5.39
CA PHE A 115 -7.47 6.39 4.86
C PHE A 115 -8.79 5.73 4.50
N SER A 116 -9.90 6.48 4.65
CA SER A 116 -11.21 6.00 4.23
C SER A 116 -11.31 5.92 2.70
N ARG A 117 -12.13 4.98 2.21
CA ARG A 117 -12.49 4.87 0.79
C ARG A 117 -12.98 6.21 0.23
N ALA A 118 -13.78 6.94 1.00
CA ALA A 118 -14.29 8.24 0.60
C ALA A 118 -13.17 9.26 0.36
N LEU A 119 -12.15 9.28 1.22
CA LEU A 119 -11.00 10.17 1.07
C LEU A 119 -10.20 9.80 -0.19
N TRP A 120 -9.90 8.53 -0.42
CA TRP A 120 -9.24 8.06 -1.63
C TRP A 120 -9.96 8.54 -2.89
N LEU A 121 -11.27 8.30 -3.00
CA LEU A 121 -12.07 8.67 -4.17
C LEU A 121 -12.14 10.19 -4.36
N ARG A 122 -12.21 10.96 -3.28
CA ARG A 122 -12.15 12.42 -3.32
C ARG A 122 -10.82 12.90 -3.90
N LEU A 123 -9.70 12.39 -3.40
CA LEU A 123 -8.37 12.78 -3.88
C LEU A 123 -8.15 12.42 -5.35
N PHE A 124 -8.58 11.25 -5.79
CA PHE A 124 -8.55 10.90 -7.22
C PHE A 124 -9.33 11.92 -8.07
N SER A 125 -10.53 12.28 -7.64
CA SER A 125 -11.37 13.25 -8.36
C SER A 125 -10.73 14.64 -8.40
N GLU A 126 -10.19 15.11 -7.30
CA GLU A 126 -9.53 16.41 -7.21
C GLU A 126 -8.26 16.51 -8.07
N VAL A 127 -7.54 15.40 -8.24
CA VAL A 127 -6.38 15.30 -9.13
C VAL A 127 -6.79 15.20 -10.61
N GLY A 128 -8.03 14.80 -10.90
CA GLY A 128 -8.58 14.75 -12.25
C GLY A 128 -8.79 13.32 -12.79
N PHE A 129 -8.64 12.29 -11.99
CA PHE A 129 -9.04 10.93 -12.34
C PHE A 129 -10.56 10.71 -12.18
N VAL A 130 -11.10 9.81 -12.98
CA VAL A 130 -12.39 9.16 -12.73
C VAL A 130 -12.07 7.80 -12.10
N ALA A 131 -12.34 7.65 -10.82
CA ALA A 131 -11.93 6.48 -10.04
C ALA A 131 -13.11 5.75 -9.41
N ARG A 132 -12.90 4.46 -9.13
CA ARG A 132 -13.79 3.61 -8.36
C ARG A 132 -12.99 2.65 -7.49
N ALA A 133 -13.53 2.31 -6.33
CA ALA A 133 -13.09 1.16 -5.54
C ALA A 133 -13.68 -0.12 -6.15
N VAL A 134 -12.90 -1.18 -6.19
CA VAL A 134 -13.28 -2.47 -6.74
C VAL A 134 -12.85 -3.55 -5.75
N PRO A 135 -13.76 -4.43 -5.31
CA PRO A 135 -13.36 -5.62 -4.57
C PRO A 135 -12.30 -6.41 -5.35
N PHE A 136 -11.30 -6.87 -4.65
CA PHE A 136 -10.25 -7.68 -5.23
C PHE A 136 -10.19 -9.02 -4.48
N ASP A 137 -10.67 -10.06 -5.15
CA ASP A 137 -10.66 -11.40 -4.60
C ASP A 137 -9.33 -12.10 -4.93
N HIS A 138 -8.67 -12.61 -3.93
CA HIS A 138 -7.45 -13.39 -4.02
C HIS A 138 -7.63 -14.73 -3.30
N SER A 139 -7.01 -15.79 -3.82
CA SER A 139 -7.18 -17.15 -3.28
C SER A 139 -6.72 -17.32 -1.82
N GLU A 140 -5.90 -16.41 -1.31
CA GLU A 140 -5.34 -16.43 0.04
C GLU A 140 -6.05 -15.44 1.00
N LEU A 141 -7.04 -14.69 0.49
CA LEU A 141 -7.77 -13.69 1.26
C LEU A 141 -9.25 -14.07 1.37
N GLU A 142 -9.89 -13.67 2.45
CA GLU A 142 -11.34 -13.80 2.56
C GLU A 142 -12.03 -12.92 1.51
N PRO A 143 -13.05 -13.44 0.79
CA PRO A 143 -13.77 -12.66 -0.21
C PRO A 143 -14.30 -11.34 0.35
N GLY A 144 -14.03 -10.24 -0.35
CA GLY A 144 -14.47 -8.89 0.04
C GLY A 144 -13.63 -8.23 1.15
N SER A 145 -12.58 -8.88 1.65
CA SER A 145 -11.68 -8.29 2.66
C SER A 145 -10.70 -7.27 2.07
N TYR A 146 -10.50 -7.27 0.76
CA TYR A 146 -9.53 -6.44 0.08
C TYR A 146 -10.17 -5.65 -1.06
N GLU A 147 -9.69 -4.44 -1.30
CA GLU A 147 -10.14 -3.61 -2.41
C GLU A 147 -8.98 -2.84 -3.05
N VAL A 148 -9.13 -2.56 -4.33
CA VAL A 148 -8.21 -1.77 -5.12
C VAL A 148 -8.94 -0.57 -5.74
N PHE A 149 -8.19 0.48 -6.05
CA PHE A 149 -8.74 1.64 -6.75
C PHE A 149 -8.31 1.63 -8.22
N VAL A 150 -9.29 1.59 -9.11
CA VAL A 150 -9.09 1.73 -10.55
C VAL A 150 -9.42 3.16 -10.94
N ALA A 151 -8.42 3.91 -11.37
CA ALA A 151 -8.50 5.33 -11.67
C ALA A 151 -8.16 5.58 -13.15
N ARG A 152 -9.13 6.03 -13.94
CA ARG A 152 -8.94 6.35 -15.37
C ARG A 152 -8.65 7.84 -15.54
N ARG A 153 -7.56 8.17 -16.22
CA ARG A 153 -7.35 9.54 -16.69
C ARG A 153 -8.28 9.80 -17.87
N PRO A 154 -9.11 10.87 -17.85
CA PRO A 154 -9.96 11.23 -19.00
C PRO A 154 -9.14 11.33 -20.29
N ALA A 155 -9.76 11.04 -21.43
CA ALA A 155 -9.17 11.30 -22.72
C ALA A 155 -8.95 12.82 -22.89
N ALA A 156 -7.98 13.22 -23.69
CA ALA A 156 -7.92 14.60 -24.18
C ALA A 156 -9.07 14.79 -25.19
N ASP A 157 -9.75 15.92 -25.09
CA ASP A 157 -10.73 16.36 -26.09
C ASP A 157 -10.06 16.61 -27.46
#